data_fb712ab965b86fbe286cde798835455c
#
_entry.id   fb712ab965b86fbe286cde798835455c
#
_cell.length_a   1.000
_cell.length_b   1.000
_cell.length_c   1.000
_cell.angle_alpha   90.00
_cell.angle_beta   90.00
_cell.angle_gamma   90.00
#
_symmetry.space_group_name_H-M   'P 1'
#
loop_
_entity.id
_entity.type
_entity.pdbx_description
1 polymer ?
#
loop_
_entity_poly.entity_id
_entity_poly.type
_entity_poly.pdbx_seq_one_letter_code
_entity_poly.pdbx_strand_id
1 'polypeptide(L)'
;MKELKILYLYPDILELYGDFGNIQVLRYRLEQRGIKATIVPYSIGDASPDFNDFDLVFAGGGADQEQGILSEDLLKYKENIKDAVNNGVFFLLICGSYQLFGKYYKGVEGNIIPGVEVFVYYTEALADRKKRCIGNVVINVNLNGKDTKIIGFGNHRWTNI
;
A
#
# COMPACT_ATOMS: atom_id res chain seq x y z
N MET A 1 23.74 12.90 10.38
CA MET A 1 23.34 12.24 9.12
C MET A 1 21.85 12.23 9.12
N LYS A 2 21.19 12.56 8.02
CA LYS A 2 19.74 12.42 7.93
C LYS A 2 19.39 10.93 7.94
N GLU A 3 18.32 10.56 8.64
CA GLU A 3 17.81 9.19 8.73
C GLU A 3 16.33 9.19 8.38
N LEU A 4 15.87 8.16 7.69
CA LEU A 4 14.46 7.86 7.46
C LEU A 4 14.16 6.49 8.02
N LYS A 5 13.12 6.40 8.85
CA LYS A 5 12.59 5.16 9.39
C LYS A 5 11.43 4.67 8.54
N ILE A 6 11.51 3.45 8.07
CA ILE A 6 10.51 2.82 7.21
C ILE A 6 9.91 1.63 7.94
N LEU A 7 8.60 1.66 8.19
CA LEU A 7 7.86 0.49 8.65
C LEU A 7 7.50 -0.36 7.44
N TYR A 8 7.96 -1.61 7.41
CA TYR A 8 7.62 -2.57 6.36
C TYR A 8 6.59 -3.56 6.88
N LEU A 9 5.33 -3.34 6.49
CA LEU A 9 4.20 -4.15 6.95
C LEU A 9 4.15 -5.51 6.24
N TYR A 10 4.06 -6.56 7.03
CA TYR A 10 3.79 -7.94 6.62
C TYR A 10 4.71 -8.46 5.50
N PRO A 11 6.04 -8.36 5.63
CA PRO A 11 6.98 -8.79 4.60
C PRO A 11 6.90 -10.30 4.28
N ASP A 12 6.40 -11.09 5.21
CA ASP A 12 6.21 -12.53 5.11
C ASP A 12 4.95 -12.95 4.34
N ILE A 13 3.99 -12.04 4.18
CA ILE A 13 2.68 -12.31 3.54
C ILE A 13 2.50 -11.48 2.27
N LEU A 14 2.93 -10.21 2.28
CA LEU A 14 2.75 -9.26 1.18
C LEU A 14 3.98 -9.19 0.27
N GLU A 15 4.30 -10.28 -0.40
CA GLU A 15 5.44 -10.36 -1.31
C GLU A 15 5.08 -11.02 -2.66
N LEU A 16 3.84 -10.86 -3.11
CA LEU A 16 3.31 -11.56 -4.29
C LEU A 16 4.10 -11.27 -5.58
N TYR A 17 4.62 -10.06 -5.74
CA TYR A 17 5.31 -9.61 -6.95
C TYR A 17 6.75 -9.17 -6.71
N GLY A 18 7.39 -9.68 -5.65
CA GLY A 18 8.76 -9.28 -5.30
C GLY A 18 8.80 -7.88 -4.67
N ASP A 19 7.84 -7.58 -3.82
CA ASP A 19 7.68 -6.28 -3.17
C ASP A 19 8.87 -5.90 -2.29
N PHE A 20 9.63 -6.88 -1.81
CA PHE A 20 10.92 -6.66 -1.17
C PHE A 20 11.89 -5.84 -2.06
N GLY A 21 11.78 -5.99 -3.39
CA GLY A 21 12.53 -5.18 -4.35
C GLY A 21 12.24 -3.68 -4.21
N ASN A 22 11.02 -3.28 -3.88
CA ASN A 22 10.67 -1.87 -3.62
C ASN A 22 11.45 -1.32 -2.42
N ILE A 23 11.52 -2.09 -1.32
CA ILE A 23 12.30 -1.71 -0.13
C ILE A 23 13.79 -1.60 -0.45
N GLN A 24 14.35 -2.53 -1.23
CA GLN A 24 15.76 -2.48 -1.65
C GLN A 24 16.05 -1.22 -2.48
N VAL A 25 15.18 -0.89 -3.42
CA VAL A 25 15.32 0.33 -4.25
C VAL A 25 15.21 1.58 -3.40
N LEU A 26 14.25 1.65 -2.48
CA LEU A 26 14.10 2.79 -1.56
C LEU A 26 15.37 2.96 -0.73
N ARG A 27 15.87 1.90 -0.10
CA ARG A 27 17.10 1.92 0.70
C ARG A 27 18.28 2.40 -0.14
N TYR A 28 18.53 1.77 -1.27
CA TYR A 28 19.63 2.13 -2.16
C TYR A 28 19.59 3.60 -2.57
N ARG A 29 18.41 4.10 -2.97
CA ARG A 29 18.24 5.50 -3.40
C ARG A 29 18.43 6.51 -2.27
N LEU A 30 18.05 6.17 -1.04
CA LEU A 30 18.29 7.00 0.14
C LEU A 30 19.78 7.04 0.48
N GLU A 31 20.44 5.88 0.53
CA GLU A 31 21.88 5.77 0.80
C GLU A 31 22.72 6.54 -0.22
N GLN A 32 22.39 6.48 -1.52
CA GLN A 32 23.04 7.26 -2.57
C GLN A 32 22.89 8.79 -2.38
N ARG A 33 21.95 9.23 -1.53
CA ARG A 33 21.75 10.64 -1.15
C ARG A 33 22.31 10.99 0.23
N GLY A 34 23.07 10.09 0.83
CA GLY A 34 23.62 10.27 2.17
C GLY A 34 22.55 10.23 3.28
N ILE A 35 21.42 9.60 3.02
CA ILE A 35 20.32 9.41 3.98
C ILE A 35 20.36 7.96 4.43
N LYS A 36 20.46 7.72 5.74
CA LYS A 36 20.37 6.37 6.31
C LYS A 36 18.92 5.90 6.26
N ALA A 37 18.69 4.70 5.74
CA ALA A 37 17.37 4.05 5.77
C ALA A 37 17.36 2.98 6.86
N THR A 38 16.51 3.17 7.88
CA THR A 38 16.25 2.15 8.91
C THR A 38 14.91 1.49 8.60
N ILE A 39 14.95 0.20 8.25
CA ILE A 39 13.78 -0.58 7.88
C ILE A 39 13.41 -1.46 9.06
N VAL A 40 12.18 -1.32 9.54
CA VAL A 40 11.61 -2.10 10.65
C VAL A 40 10.48 -2.96 10.08
N PRO A 41 10.65 -4.28 10.01
CA PRO A 41 9.57 -5.17 9.61
C PRO A 41 8.53 -5.29 10.73
N TYR A 42 7.28 -5.49 10.33
CA TYR A 42 6.19 -5.87 11.22
C TYR A 42 5.41 -7.03 10.62
N SER A 43 5.26 -8.10 11.39
CA SER A 43 4.47 -9.29 11.05
C SER A 43 3.36 -9.51 12.09
N ILE A 44 2.34 -10.27 11.71
CA ILE A 44 1.23 -10.60 12.63
C ILE A 44 1.79 -11.29 13.89
N GLY A 45 1.46 -10.74 15.05
CA GLY A 45 1.92 -11.24 16.35
C GLY A 45 3.11 -10.51 16.92
N ASP A 46 3.75 -9.62 16.16
CA ASP A 46 4.78 -8.74 16.70
C ASP A 46 4.18 -7.69 17.67
N ALA A 47 5.06 -7.04 18.41
CA ALA A 47 4.64 -5.91 19.24
C ALA A 47 4.03 -4.80 18.37
N SER A 48 2.91 -4.23 18.82
CA SER A 48 2.18 -3.17 18.12
C SER A 48 3.11 -2.01 17.77
N PRO A 49 3.23 -1.64 16.48
CA PRO A 49 4.04 -0.50 16.09
C PRO A 49 3.33 0.82 16.43
N ASP A 50 4.08 1.82 16.86
CA ASP A 50 3.60 3.20 16.80
C ASP A 50 3.88 3.73 15.41
N PHE A 51 2.83 3.91 14.61
CA PHE A 51 2.95 4.39 13.22
C PHE A 51 3.54 5.80 13.13
N ASN A 52 3.40 6.61 14.16
CA ASN A 52 3.96 7.97 14.21
C ASN A 52 5.49 8.00 14.40
N ASP A 53 6.10 6.88 14.79
CA ASP A 53 7.56 6.76 14.91
C ASP A 53 8.27 6.61 13.55
N PHE A 54 7.52 6.54 12.45
CA PHE A 54 8.03 6.29 11.11
C PHE A 54 7.79 7.46 10.15
N ASP A 55 8.71 7.64 9.22
CA ASP A 55 8.59 8.62 8.13
C ASP A 55 7.81 8.04 6.95
N LEU A 56 7.90 6.73 6.74
CA LEU A 56 7.24 6.00 5.67
C LEU A 56 6.73 4.65 6.18
N VAL A 57 5.51 4.31 5.82
CA VAL A 57 4.93 2.97 5.95
C VAL A 57 4.81 2.37 4.56
N PHE A 58 5.41 1.21 4.35
CA PHE A 58 5.34 0.45 3.11
C PHE A 58 4.58 -0.86 3.32
N ALA A 59 3.67 -1.17 2.40
CA ALA A 59 2.99 -2.46 2.35
C ALA A 59 2.91 -2.95 0.90
N GLY A 60 3.31 -4.20 0.69
CA GLY A 60 3.34 -4.86 -0.61
C GLY A 60 1.98 -5.36 -1.12
N GLY A 61 1.99 -6.10 -2.21
CA GLY A 61 0.80 -6.75 -2.78
C GLY A 61 0.55 -8.14 -2.21
N GLY A 62 -0.72 -8.53 -2.10
CA GLY A 62 -1.15 -9.87 -1.70
C GLY A 62 -2.38 -10.32 -2.48
N ALA A 63 -2.60 -11.64 -2.58
CA ALA A 63 -3.82 -12.19 -3.15
C ALA A 63 -5.00 -12.07 -2.16
N ASP A 64 -6.22 -12.38 -2.61
CA ASP A 64 -7.45 -12.17 -1.82
C ASP A 64 -7.43 -12.92 -0.48
N GLN A 65 -6.81 -14.11 -0.44
CA GLN A 65 -6.72 -14.92 0.78
C GLN A 65 -5.83 -14.25 1.82
N GLU A 66 -4.65 -13.80 1.42
CA GLU A 66 -3.71 -13.05 2.27
C GLU A 66 -4.32 -11.74 2.75
N GLN A 67 -5.04 -11.03 1.88
CA GLN A 67 -5.75 -9.81 2.24
C GLN A 67 -6.79 -10.05 3.34
N GLY A 68 -7.52 -11.17 3.31
CA GLY A 68 -8.48 -11.54 4.34
C GLY A 68 -7.83 -11.66 5.73
N ILE A 69 -6.70 -12.37 5.79
CA ILE A 69 -5.93 -12.55 7.03
C ILE A 69 -5.40 -11.21 7.55
N LEU A 70 -4.85 -10.39 6.65
CA LEU A 70 -4.27 -9.10 7.01
C LEU A 70 -5.31 -8.07 7.43
N SER A 71 -6.51 -8.11 6.84
CA SER A 71 -7.60 -7.21 7.20
C SER A 71 -7.91 -7.30 8.70
N GLU A 72 -7.98 -8.51 9.25
CA GLU A 72 -8.26 -8.72 10.68
C GLU A 72 -7.20 -8.10 11.59
N ASP A 73 -5.94 -8.14 11.18
CA ASP A 73 -4.85 -7.53 11.95
C ASP A 73 -4.80 -6.02 11.77
N LEU A 74 -4.91 -5.53 10.54
CA LEU A 74 -4.91 -4.09 10.22
C LEU A 74 -6.04 -3.32 10.90
N LEU A 75 -7.23 -3.92 11.02
CA LEU A 75 -8.38 -3.30 11.68
C LEU A 75 -8.14 -2.97 13.15
N LYS A 76 -7.23 -3.68 13.83
CA LYS A 76 -6.82 -3.35 15.21
C LYS A 76 -6.13 -1.99 15.29
N TYR A 77 -5.50 -1.57 14.21
CA TYR A 77 -4.70 -0.34 14.11
C TYR A 77 -5.39 0.79 13.35
N LYS A 78 -6.67 0.63 13.01
CA LYS A 78 -7.43 1.57 12.17
C LYS A 78 -7.27 3.02 12.60
N GLU A 79 -7.46 3.33 13.88
CA GLU A 79 -7.36 4.70 14.38
C GLU A 79 -5.91 5.19 14.45
N ASN A 80 -4.97 4.33 14.84
CA ASN A 80 -3.54 4.67 14.83
C ASN A 80 -3.02 5.00 13.43
N ILE A 81 -3.49 4.25 12.40
CA ILE A 81 -3.13 4.49 11.00
C ILE A 81 -3.72 5.82 10.53
N LYS A 82 -4.98 6.12 10.87
CA LYS A 82 -5.61 7.42 10.54
C LYS A 82 -4.86 8.57 11.17
N ASP A 83 -4.50 8.45 12.44
CA ASP A 83 -3.74 9.47 13.15
C ASP A 83 -2.38 9.70 12.50
N ALA A 84 -1.66 8.64 12.15
CA ALA A 84 -0.37 8.73 11.47
C ALA A 84 -0.49 9.44 10.09
N VAL A 85 -1.51 9.12 9.30
CA VAL A 85 -1.77 9.82 8.03
C VAL A 85 -2.05 11.30 8.26
N ASN A 86 -2.87 11.64 9.26
CA ASN A 86 -3.18 13.03 9.61
C ASN A 86 -1.94 13.78 10.13
N ASN A 87 -1.01 13.10 10.77
CA ASN A 87 0.25 13.64 11.25
C ASN A 87 1.34 13.72 10.14
N GLY A 88 1.02 13.31 8.91
CA GLY A 88 1.88 13.46 7.76
C GLY A 88 2.87 12.32 7.52
N VAL A 89 2.68 11.16 8.14
CA VAL A 89 3.42 9.94 7.81
C VAL A 89 3.05 9.50 6.40
N PHE A 90 4.04 9.22 5.56
CA PHE A 90 3.81 8.77 4.20
C PHE A 90 3.45 7.28 4.17
N PHE A 91 2.46 6.93 3.33
CA PHE A 91 2.07 5.55 3.09
C PHE A 91 2.27 5.20 1.61
N LEU A 92 3.09 4.19 1.33
CA LEU A 92 3.28 3.60 0.00
C LEU A 92 2.65 2.21 -0.01
N LEU A 93 1.51 2.11 -0.66
CA LEU A 93 0.64 0.94 -0.64
C LEU A 93 0.55 0.33 -2.04
N ILE A 94 0.89 -0.93 -2.17
CA ILE A 94 0.93 -1.62 -3.47
C ILE A 94 -0.22 -2.61 -3.58
N CYS A 95 -1.00 -2.50 -4.69
CA CYS A 95 -2.01 -3.50 -5.08
C CYS A 95 -3.02 -3.81 -3.96
N GLY A 96 -2.96 -5.01 -3.35
CA GLY A 96 -3.86 -5.44 -2.29
C GLY A 96 -3.83 -4.56 -1.05
N SER A 97 -2.66 -4.08 -0.65
CA SER A 97 -2.57 -3.14 0.47
C SER A 97 -3.33 -1.85 0.20
N TYR A 98 -3.25 -1.31 -1.02
CA TYR A 98 -4.04 -0.14 -1.40
C TYR A 98 -5.54 -0.41 -1.21
N GLN A 99 -6.02 -1.60 -1.60
CA GLN A 99 -7.43 -1.99 -1.46
C GLN A 99 -7.87 -2.02 0.02
N LEU A 100 -7.02 -2.53 0.91
CA LEU A 100 -7.30 -2.62 2.35
C LEU A 100 -7.31 -1.26 3.08
N PHE A 101 -6.77 -0.21 2.48
CA PHE A 101 -6.81 1.13 3.06
C PHE A 101 -8.07 1.93 2.69
N GLY A 102 -8.89 1.43 1.76
CA GLY A 102 -10.25 1.91 1.50
C GLY A 102 -11.27 1.37 2.49
N LYS A 103 -12.55 1.48 2.16
CA LYS A 103 -13.66 0.98 2.99
C LYS A 103 -13.72 -0.55 2.98
N TYR A 104 -13.61 -1.13 1.80
CA TYR A 104 -13.61 -2.58 1.60
C TYR A 104 -13.07 -2.95 0.22
N TYR A 105 -12.68 -4.20 0.08
CA TYR A 105 -12.50 -4.87 -1.20
C TYR A 105 -13.56 -5.96 -1.38
N LYS A 106 -14.25 -5.94 -2.52
CA LYS A 106 -15.20 -6.99 -2.91
C LYS A 106 -14.61 -7.84 -4.03
N GLY A 107 -14.38 -9.11 -3.71
CA GLY A 107 -13.85 -10.09 -4.65
C GLY A 107 -14.85 -10.51 -5.72
N VAL A 108 -14.39 -11.24 -6.75
CA VAL A 108 -15.20 -11.72 -7.87
C VAL A 108 -16.37 -12.62 -7.40
N GLU A 109 -16.16 -13.38 -6.34
CA GLU A 109 -17.18 -14.29 -5.76
C GLU A 109 -18.17 -13.57 -4.83
N GLY A 110 -18.03 -12.25 -4.69
CA GLY A 110 -18.88 -11.43 -3.85
C GLY A 110 -18.48 -11.37 -2.37
N ASN A 111 -17.41 -12.06 -1.98
CA ASN A 111 -16.81 -11.93 -0.65
C ASN A 111 -16.32 -10.49 -0.42
N ILE A 112 -16.60 -9.96 0.76
CA ILE A 112 -16.21 -8.61 1.16
C ILE A 112 -15.11 -8.73 2.22
N ILE A 113 -13.99 -8.09 1.95
CA ILE A 113 -12.86 -7.92 2.89
C ILE A 113 -12.91 -6.48 3.38
N PRO A 114 -13.17 -6.23 4.68
CA PRO A 114 -13.23 -4.88 5.22
C PRO A 114 -11.85 -4.22 5.22
N GLY A 115 -11.82 -2.92 4.98
CA GLY A 115 -10.62 -2.10 5.03
C GLY A 115 -10.56 -1.20 6.26
N VAL A 116 -9.43 -0.52 6.45
CA VAL A 116 -9.22 0.40 7.59
C VAL A 116 -9.90 1.76 7.40
N GLU A 117 -10.52 2.01 6.25
CA GLU A 117 -11.28 3.24 5.96
C GLU A 117 -10.48 4.55 6.20
N VAL A 118 -9.21 4.54 5.87
CA VAL A 118 -8.40 5.77 5.85
C VAL A 118 -8.85 6.67 4.71
N PHE A 119 -9.24 6.04 3.60
CA PHE A 119 -9.74 6.72 2.41
C PHE A 119 -11.20 6.34 2.12
N VAL A 120 -11.92 7.23 1.46
CA VAL A 120 -13.36 7.10 1.21
C VAL A 120 -13.72 6.15 0.07
N TYR A 121 -12.76 5.70 -0.73
CA TYR A 121 -13.01 4.75 -1.83
C TYR A 121 -13.25 3.32 -1.35
N TYR A 122 -13.81 2.52 -2.22
CA TYR A 122 -13.84 1.07 -2.11
C TYR A 122 -13.47 0.44 -3.45
N THR A 123 -13.07 -0.82 -3.43
CA THR A 123 -12.64 -1.54 -4.64
C THR A 123 -13.54 -2.73 -4.89
N GLU A 124 -14.02 -2.90 -6.12
CA GLU A 124 -14.77 -4.07 -6.56
C GLU A 124 -14.08 -4.76 -7.73
N ALA A 125 -13.91 -6.08 -7.64
CA ALA A 125 -13.43 -6.88 -8.73
C ALA A 125 -14.51 -6.99 -9.83
N LEU A 126 -14.11 -6.83 -11.09
CA LEU A 126 -15.01 -7.01 -12.21
C LEU A 126 -15.39 -8.50 -12.34
N ALA A 127 -16.68 -8.80 -12.29
CA ALA A 127 -17.21 -10.15 -12.42
C ALA A 127 -16.88 -10.79 -13.79
N ASP A 128 -16.87 -9.99 -14.85
CA ASP A 128 -16.51 -10.44 -16.19
C ASP A 128 -14.97 -10.52 -16.32
N ARG A 129 -14.45 -11.74 -16.29
CA ARG A 129 -13.01 -12.01 -16.44
C ARG A 129 -12.42 -11.51 -17.76
N LYS A 130 -13.24 -11.26 -18.78
CA LYS A 130 -12.82 -10.74 -20.10
C LYS A 130 -12.65 -9.22 -20.09
N LYS A 131 -13.26 -8.53 -19.15
CA LYS A 131 -13.16 -7.07 -18.98
C LYS A 131 -11.96 -6.67 -18.13
N ARG A 132 -10.78 -7.09 -18.53
CA ARG A 132 -9.55 -6.68 -17.90
C ARG A 132 -9.06 -5.38 -18.55
N CYS A 133 -8.73 -4.39 -17.72
CA CYS A 133 -8.12 -3.15 -18.18
C CYS A 133 -6.63 -3.40 -18.44
N ILE A 134 -6.27 -3.53 -19.73
CA ILE A 134 -4.88 -3.73 -20.16
C ILE A 134 -4.54 -2.65 -21.18
N GLY A 135 -3.49 -1.88 -20.93
CA GLY A 135 -3.03 -0.87 -21.86
C GLY A 135 -2.12 0.18 -21.27
N ASN A 136 -1.60 1.01 -22.17
CA ASN A 136 -0.82 2.17 -21.76
C ASN A 136 -1.72 3.22 -21.11
N VAL A 137 -1.24 3.80 -20.01
CA VAL A 137 -1.93 4.86 -19.25
C VAL A 137 -1.06 6.10 -19.24
N VAL A 138 -1.65 7.23 -19.55
CA VAL A 138 -1.01 8.54 -19.40
C VAL A 138 -1.88 9.38 -18.50
N ILE A 139 -1.34 9.82 -17.37
CA ILE A 139 -2.02 10.71 -16.44
C ILE A 139 -1.28 12.04 -16.34
N ASN A 140 -2.05 13.13 -16.28
CA ASN A 140 -1.51 14.45 -16.01
C ASN A 140 -1.67 14.73 -14.50
N VAL A 141 -0.59 15.07 -13.85
CA VAL A 141 -0.58 15.42 -12.43
C VAL A 141 0.16 16.74 -12.20
N ASN A 142 -0.28 17.50 -11.23
CA ASN A 142 0.48 18.67 -10.78
C ASN A 142 1.34 18.25 -9.59
N LEU A 143 2.65 18.22 -9.80
CA LEU A 143 3.63 17.91 -8.77
C LEU A 143 4.36 19.20 -8.39
N ASN A 144 4.11 19.69 -7.18
CA ASN A 144 4.76 20.90 -6.64
C ASN A 144 4.63 22.11 -7.59
N GLY A 145 3.43 22.32 -8.16
CA GLY A 145 3.15 23.44 -9.08
C GLY A 145 3.61 23.22 -10.53
N LYS A 146 4.15 22.04 -10.85
CA LYS A 146 4.58 21.67 -12.19
C LYS A 146 3.68 20.59 -12.77
N ASP A 147 3.05 20.88 -13.91
CA ASP A 147 2.30 19.89 -14.66
C ASP A 147 3.25 18.82 -15.25
N THR A 148 3.00 17.60 -14.88
CA THR A 148 3.85 16.46 -15.21
C THR A 148 3.01 15.33 -15.80
N LYS A 149 3.51 14.69 -16.86
CA LYS A 149 2.90 13.47 -17.40
C LYS A 149 3.57 12.26 -16.77
N ILE A 150 2.75 11.37 -16.19
CA ILE A 150 3.18 10.06 -15.74
C ILE A 150 2.68 9.03 -16.76
N ILE A 151 3.60 8.24 -17.29
CA ILE A 151 3.33 7.17 -18.25
C ILE A 151 3.45 5.84 -17.50
N GLY A 152 2.45 5.00 -17.63
CA GLY A 152 2.42 3.69 -17.01
C GLY A 152 1.73 2.65 -17.90
N PHE A 153 1.68 1.43 -17.39
CA PHE A 153 0.96 0.31 -18.02
C PHE A 153 -0.04 -0.25 -17.03
N GLY A 154 -1.32 -0.19 -17.35
CA GLY A 154 -2.41 -0.78 -16.58
C GLY A 154 -2.58 -2.26 -16.92
N ASN A 155 -2.73 -3.10 -15.91
CA ASN A 155 -3.08 -4.51 -16.07
C ASN A 155 -3.88 -4.98 -14.85
N HIS A 156 -5.14 -4.62 -14.77
CA HIS A 156 -5.98 -4.91 -13.64
C HIS A 156 -7.43 -5.23 -14.04
N ARG A 157 -8.19 -5.84 -13.14
CA ARG A 157 -9.61 -6.17 -13.33
C ARG A 157 -10.48 -5.77 -12.13
N TRP A 158 -10.20 -4.65 -11.55
CA TRP A 158 -10.97 -4.07 -10.45
C TRP A 158 -11.16 -2.58 -10.70
N THR A 159 -12.18 -2.02 -10.08
CA THR A 159 -12.53 -0.60 -10.16
C THR A 159 -12.57 -0.02 -8.76
N ASN A 160 -11.98 1.14 -8.58
CA ASN A 160 -12.17 1.96 -7.40
C ASN A 160 -13.38 2.87 -7.61
N ILE A 161 -14.23 2.99 -6.62
CA ILE A 161 -15.47 3.76 -6.62
C ILE A 161 -15.48 4.70 -5.40
#